data_06c783401c5d573c9c2418a8a5b26d2d
#
_entry.id   06c783401c5d573c9c2418a8a5b26d2d
#
_cell.length_a   1.000
_cell.length_b   1.000
_cell.length_c   1.000
_cell.angle_alpha   90.00
_cell.angle_beta   90.00
_cell.angle_gamma   90.00
#
_symmetry.space_group_name_H-M   'P 1'
#
loop_
_entity.id
_entity.type
_entity.pdbx_description
1 polymer ?
#
loop_
_entity_poly.entity_id
_entity_poly.type
_entity_poly.pdbx_seq_one_letter_code
_entity_poly.pdbx_strand_id
1 'polypeptide(L)'
;MLAPVRIGKKLRCMAFPCNMSESLKAADDTMRRYHACHCPFAKASLLSDAPVSPTLCNCSLGHVMNFIEAFLGRSLRGRVIRSVLSGDLTCEYEIAIPDDIIAEYVTPWETDIIIQNYYQYYRAFTLSEIVELHENAVDWITPKEGETGPSLAFHVQLDENRLEMQLQELISGIRAKIIPPRWIITPDATPSNIVSILEENGFYNLSAKAPDPEPGMLLRSEEFQPYISPEDTAIICRTVQTREEFSVWVDVVNTALHGWAMIDAEHYYKWVETGRVSIYMAEICGTAVSTAATIRNGRAASLEFVSTLLEYRRQKAAITLCSKALADLFADGVEAVTLSGASEATAPYEKLGVHSCFPNIIMEYKSQN
;
A
#
# COMPACT_ATOMS: atom_id res chain seq x y z
N MET A 1 -19.05 5.02 -14.80
CA MET A 1 -18.33 5.79 -13.77
C MET A 1 -17.76 4.80 -12.78
N LEU A 2 -16.46 4.89 -12.46
CA LEU A 2 -15.86 4.10 -11.38
C LEU A 2 -16.43 4.53 -10.04
N ALA A 3 -16.43 3.63 -9.08
CA ALA A 3 -16.66 4.00 -7.70
C ALA A 3 -15.62 5.06 -7.28
N PRO A 4 -16.02 6.10 -6.55
CA PRO A 4 -15.09 7.08 -6.07
C PRO A 4 -14.07 6.43 -5.12
N VAL A 5 -12.80 6.76 -5.30
CA VAL A 5 -11.73 6.36 -4.38
C VAL A 5 -11.52 7.48 -3.38
N ARG A 6 -11.52 7.17 -2.10
CA ARG A 6 -11.22 8.14 -1.06
C ARG A 6 -9.71 8.37 -0.98
N ILE A 7 -9.32 9.64 -0.97
CA ILE A 7 -7.94 10.09 -0.78
C ILE A 7 -7.96 11.19 0.28
N GLY A 8 -7.60 10.86 1.49
CA GLY A 8 -7.69 11.76 2.64
C GLY A 8 -9.14 12.25 2.86
N LYS A 9 -9.30 13.56 2.95
CA LYS A 9 -10.60 14.23 3.09
C LYS A 9 -11.32 14.47 1.76
N LYS A 10 -11.00 13.69 0.72
CA LYS A 10 -11.53 13.89 -0.63
C LYS A 10 -11.90 12.57 -1.29
N LEU A 11 -12.87 12.62 -2.19
CA LEU A 11 -13.19 11.54 -3.12
C LEU A 11 -12.60 11.88 -4.48
N ARG A 12 -11.83 10.98 -5.06
CA ARG A 12 -11.39 11.00 -6.44
C ARG A 12 -12.29 10.11 -7.27
N CYS A 13 -12.88 10.70 -8.30
CA CYS A 13 -13.79 10.00 -9.21
C CYS A 13 -13.22 10.11 -10.62
N MET A 14 -12.87 8.98 -11.23
CA MET A 14 -12.43 8.92 -12.61
C MET A 14 -13.59 8.39 -13.48
N ALA A 15 -13.87 9.08 -14.56
CA ALA A 15 -14.88 8.64 -15.52
C ALA A 15 -14.25 7.63 -16.49
N PHE A 16 -14.87 6.45 -16.62
CA PHE A 16 -14.56 5.52 -17.71
C PHE A 16 -14.92 6.15 -19.05
N PRO A 17 -14.21 5.82 -20.12
CA PRO A 17 -14.65 6.18 -21.47
C PRO A 17 -16.09 5.77 -21.73
N CYS A 18 -16.87 6.70 -22.29
CA CYS A 18 -18.26 6.45 -22.64
C CYS A 18 -18.41 5.27 -23.63
N ASN A 19 -17.44 5.18 -24.55
CA ASN A 19 -17.28 4.02 -25.43
C ASN A 19 -15.82 3.50 -25.32
N MET A 20 -15.61 2.58 -24.39
CA MET A 20 -14.31 2.03 -24.08
C MET A 20 -13.67 1.37 -25.30
N SER A 21 -14.43 0.54 -26.02
CA SER A 21 -13.90 -0.20 -27.17
C SER A 21 -13.38 0.74 -28.26
N GLU A 22 -14.13 1.77 -28.60
CA GLU A 22 -13.72 2.72 -29.64
C GLU A 22 -12.61 3.66 -29.15
N SER A 23 -12.62 4.02 -27.87
CA SER A 23 -11.56 4.82 -27.26
C SER A 23 -10.21 4.08 -27.33
N LEU A 24 -10.19 2.77 -27.07
CA LEU A 24 -8.98 1.95 -27.13
C LEU A 24 -8.47 1.74 -28.56
N LYS A 25 -9.37 1.75 -29.56
CA LYS A 25 -9.03 1.55 -31.00
C LYS A 25 -8.74 2.87 -31.73
N ALA A 26 -8.98 4.01 -31.10
CA ALA A 26 -8.89 5.31 -31.74
C ALA A 26 -7.46 5.58 -32.25
N ALA A 27 -7.37 6.12 -33.46
CA ALA A 27 -6.10 6.36 -34.15
C ALA A 27 -5.29 7.52 -33.54
N ASP A 28 -5.96 8.47 -32.90
CA ASP A 28 -5.34 9.66 -32.31
C ASP A 28 -6.03 10.06 -30.99
N ASP A 29 -5.40 10.99 -30.27
CA ASP A 29 -5.89 11.44 -28.96
C ASP A 29 -7.18 12.25 -29.04
N THR A 30 -7.49 12.90 -30.15
CA THR A 30 -8.74 13.61 -30.35
C THR A 30 -9.91 12.61 -30.39
N MET A 31 -9.78 11.55 -31.16
CA MET A 31 -10.77 10.48 -31.22
C MET A 31 -10.84 9.69 -29.90
N ARG A 32 -9.72 9.48 -29.20
CA ARG A 32 -9.73 8.90 -27.84
C ARG A 32 -10.56 9.74 -26.88
N ARG A 33 -10.32 11.06 -26.84
CA ARG A 33 -11.09 12.00 -26.02
C ARG A 33 -12.56 12.06 -26.42
N TYR A 34 -12.84 12.03 -27.72
CA TYR A 34 -14.22 11.98 -28.24
C TYR A 34 -14.97 10.75 -27.73
N HIS A 35 -14.38 9.57 -27.79
CA HIS A 35 -15.01 8.34 -27.31
C HIS A 35 -15.01 8.24 -25.78
N ALA A 36 -14.11 8.91 -25.07
CA ALA A 36 -14.09 8.97 -23.62
C ALA A 36 -15.17 9.90 -23.04
N CYS A 37 -15.54 10.97 -23.76
CA CYS A 37 -16.42 12.01 -23.25
C CYS A 37 -17.87 11.55 -23.07
N HIS A 38 -18.44 11.78 -21.88
CA HIS A 38 -19.84 11.50 -21.56
C HIS A 38 -20.79 12.64 -21.88
N CYS A 39 -20.30 13.88 -21.94
CA CYS A 39 -21.10 15.07 -22.18
C CYS A 39 -21.33 15.26 -23.69
N PRO A 40 -22.59 15.23 -24.19
CA PRO A 40 -22.83 15.39 -25.63
C PRO A 40 -22.34 16.74 -26.18
N PHE A 41 -22.44 17.82 -25.40
CA PHE A 41 -21.98 19.15 -25.80
C PHE A 41 -20.43 19.23 -25.87
N ALA A 42 -19.74 18.72 -24.87
CA ALA A 42 -18.28 18.66 -24.87
C ALA A 42 -17.78 17.75 -25.99
N LYS A 43 -18.41 16.59 -26.17
CA LYS A 43 -18.07 15.61 -27.20
C LYS A 43 -18.15 16.21 -28.61
N ALA A 44 -19.22 16.94 -28.91
CA ALA A 44 -19.40 17.57 -30.22
C ALA A 44 -18.31 18.62 -30.49
N SER A 45 -17.88 19.39 -29.49
CA SER A 45 -16.86 20.43 -29.64
C SER A 45 -15.47 19.90 -29.91
N LEU A 46 -15.15 18.64 -29.53
CA LEU A 46 -13.86 18.02 -29.79
C LEU A 46 -13.58 17.79 -31.30
N LEU A 47 -14.63 17.72 -32.11
CA LEU A 47 -14.57 17.57 -33.56
C LEU A 47 -14.88 18.86 -34.32
N SER A 48 -15.02 19.99 -33.62
CA SER A 48 -15.37 21.30 -34.17
C SER A 48 -14.18 22.25 -34.06
N ASP A 49 -14.06 23.17 -35.03
CA ASP A 49 -13.11 24.27 -34.98
C ASP A 49 -13.49 25.37 -33.97
N ALA A 50 -14.69 25.26 -33.36
CA ALA A 50 -15.16 26.21 -32.34
C ALA A 50 -14.80 25.68 -30.93
N PRO A 51 -13.79 26.24 -30.26
CA PRO A 51 -13.38 25.78 -28.93
C PRO A 51 -14.48 26.09 -27.90
N VAL A 52 -14.82 25.09 -27.09
CA VAL A 52 -15.69 25.22 -25.92
C VAL A 52 -14.84 25.28 -24.67
N SER A 53 -15.19 26.18 -23.75
CA SER A 53 -14.47 26.32 -22.50
C SER A 53 -14.46 25.01 -21.70
N PRO A 54 -13.30 24.57 -21.16
CA PRO A 54 -13.23 23.46 -20.22
C PRO A 54 -14.13 23.58 -19.00
N THR A 55 -14.56 24.81 -18.65
CA THR A 55 -15.53 25.06 -17.58
C THR A 55 -16.87 24.29 -17.78
N LEU A 56 -17.21 23.93 -19.02
CA LEU A 56 -18.36 23.07 -19.30
C LEU A 56 -18.27 21.71 -18.58
N CYS A 57 -17.07 21.20 -18.31
CA CYS A 57 -16.88 19.94 -17.60
C CYS A 57 -17.33 19.96 -16.14
N ASN A 58 -17.57 21.16 -15.55
CA ASN A 58 -18.21 21.27 -14.23
C ASN A 58 -19.65 20.76 -14.23
N CYS A 59 -20.32 20.71 -15.38
CA CYS A 59 -21.62 20.06 -15.50
C CYS A 59 -21.53 18.56 -15.18
N SER A 60 -20.51 17.87 -15.66
CA SER A 60 -20.29 16.47 -15.36
C SER A 60 -19.89 16.26 -13.90
N LEU A 61 -19.07 17.15 -13.31
CA LEU A 61 -18.79 17.15 -11.88
C LEU A 61 -20.08 17.29 -11.05
N GLY A 62 -20.94 18.25 -11.38
CA GLY A 62 -22.23 18.44 -10.70
C GLY A 62 -23.12 17.21 -10.77
N HIS A 63 -23.12 16.51 -11.90
CA HIS A 63 -23.85 15.26 -12.05
C HIS A 63 -23.30 14.15 -11.12
N VAL A 64 -22.00 14.02 -11.01
CA VAL A 64 -21.35 13.08 -10.08
C VAL A 64 -21.67 13.45 -8.64
N MET A 65 -21.54 14.73 -8.28
CA MET A 65 -21.79 15.23 -6.92
C MET A 65 -23.24 15.01 -6.49
N ASN A 66 -24.20 15.22 -7.38
CA ASN A 66 -25.63 15.12 -7.07
C ASN A 66 -26.02 13.76 -6.46
N PHE A 67 -25.43 12.65 -6.90
CA PHE A 67 -25.67 11.34 -6.30
C PHE A 67 -25.16 11.28 -4.87
N ILE A 68 -23.97 11.81 -4.63
CA ILE A 68 -23.31 11.79 -3.31
C ILE A 68 -24.03 12.75 -2.37
N GLU A 69 -24.42 13.93 -2.85
CA GLU A 69 -25.18 14.94 -2.11
C GLU A 69 -26.56 14.40 -1.70
N ALA A 70 -27.24 13.69 -2.60
CA ALA A 70 -28.52 13.06 -2.29
C ALA A 70 -28.38 11.98 -1.22
N PHE A 71 -27.31 11.22 -1.24
CA PHE A 71 -27.03 10.21 -0.22
C PHE A 71 -26.68 10.83 1.14
N LEU A 72 -25.87 11.88 1.14
CA LEU A 72 -25.42 12.56 2.37
C LEU A 72 -26.42 13.61 2.90
N GLY A 73 -27.45 13.97 2.13
CA GLY A 73 -28.44 14.98 2.50
C GLY A 73 -27.89 16.42 2.59
N ARG A 74 -26.75 16.70 1.93
CA ARG A 74 -26.08 18.02 1.97
C ARG A 74 -25.29 18.32 0.72
N SER A 75 -25.06 19.60 0.44
CA SER A 75 -24.23 20.05 -0.67
C SER A 75 -22.74 19.85 -0.38
N LEU A 76 -22.01 19.45 -1.41
CA LEU A 76 -20.57 19.21 -1.39
C LEU A 76 -19.83 20.28 -2.19
N ARG A 77 -18.49 20.30 -2.05
CA ARG A 77 -17.58 21.08 -2.88
C ARG A 77 -16.72 20.14 -3.71
N GLY A 78 -16.56 20.44 -4.98
CA GLY A 78 -15.72 19.65 -5.87
C GLY A 78 -15.05 20.51 -6.93
N ARG A 79 -14.09 19.92 -7.60
CA ARG A 79 -13.40 20.51 -8.74
C ARG A 79 -13.06 19.47 -9.80
N VAL A 80 -12.96 19.92 -11.05
CA VAL A 80 -12.43 19.14 -12.15
C VAL A 80 -10.90 19.13 -12.04
N ILE A 81 -10.28 17.95 -12.00
CA ILE A 81 -8.82 17.80 -11.96
C ILE A 81 -8.28 17.63 -13.37
N ARG A 82 -8.95 16.80 -14.18
CA ARG A 82 -8.63 16.55 -15.58
C ARG A 82 -9.90 16.52 -16.39
N SER A 83 -9.83 16.95 -17.63
CA SER A 83 -10.97 16.84 -18.54
C SER A 83 -10.54 16.66 -19.99
N VAL A 84 -11.40 16.00 -20.75
CA VAL A 84 -11.18 15.84 -22.20
C VAL A 84 -11.15 17.19 -22.94
N LEU A 85 -11.81 18.22 -22.44
CA LEU A 85 -11.75 19.57 -23.00
C LEU A 85 -10.46 20.30 -22.66
N SER A 86 -9.78 19.91 -21.58
CA SER A 86 -8.46 20.44 -21.22
C SER A 86 -7.31 19.71 -21.91
N GLY A 87 -7.61 18.71 -22.74
CA GLY A 87 -6.61 17.93 -23.47
C GLY A 87 -6.30 16.56 -22.85
N ASP A 88 -6.87 16.23 -21.69
CA ASP A 88 -6.65 14.95 -21.04
C ASP A 88 -7.46 13.82 -21.71
N LEU A 89 -6.98 12.58 -21.61
CA LEU A 89 -7.65 11.41 -22.19
C LEU A 89 -8.88 10.96 -21.40
N THR A 90 -9.02 11.39 -20.14
CA THR A 90 -10.13 11.04 -19.24
C THR A 90 -10.58 12.26 -18.45
N CYS A 91 -11.77 12.16 -17.84
CA CYS A 91 -12.23 13.14 -16.87
C CYS A 91 -12.01 12.63 -15.46
N GLU A 92 -11.43 13.45 -14.58
CA GLU A 92 -11.16 13.15 -13.18
C GLU A 92 -11.68 14.31 -12.32
N TYR A 93 -12.37 13.97 -11.24
CA TYR A 93 -12.99 14.91 -10.33
C TYR A 93 -12.51 14.68 -8.90
N GLU A 94 -12.40 15.76 -8.16
CA GLU A 94 -12.13 15.75 -6.72
C GLU A 94 -13.31 16.37 -5.99
N ILE A 95 -13.84 15.68 -4.98
CA ILE A 95 -14.98 16.12 -4.17
C ILE A 95 -14.53 16.10 -2.71
N ALA A 96 -14.69 17.23 -2.02
CA ALA A 96 -14.36 17.34 -0.61
C ALA A 96 -15.39 16.59 0.25
N ILE A 97 -14.92 15.78 1.18
CA ILE A 97 -15.74 15.11 2.19
C ILE A 97 -15.85 16.05 3.40
N PRO A 98 -17.06 16.35 3.90
CA PRO A 98 -17.21 17.15 5.13
C PRO A 98 -16.51 16.52 6.34
N ASP A 99 -15.87 17.35 7.15
CA ASP A 99 -15.05 16.90 8.29
C ASP A 99 -15.86 16.12 9.34
N ASP A 100 -17.11 16.48 9.57
CA ASP A 100 -18.00 15.79 10.48
C ASP A 100 -18.32 14.36 10.03
N ILE A 101 -18.48 14.12 8.73
CA ILE A 101 -18.66 12.76 8.18
C ILE A 101 -17.40 11.93 8.37
N ILE A 102 -16.23 12.54 8.17
CA ILE A 102 -14.95 11.85 8.37
C ILE A 102 -14.76 11.45 9.83
N ALA A 103 -15.14 12.33 10.76
CA ALA A 103 -14.96 12.07 12.19
C ALA A 103 -15.91 10.99 12.73
N GLU A 104 -17.09 10.83 12.11
CA GLU A 104 -18.16 9.98 12.67
C GLU A 104 -18.15 8.55 12.11
N TYR A 105 -17.70 8.32 10.88
CA TYR A 105 -17.92 7.05 10.18
C TYR A 105 -16.72 6.45 9.47
N VAL A 106 -15.55 7.07 9.47
CA VAL A 106 -14.48 6.61 8.57
C VAL A 106 -13.11 6.69 9.23
N THR A 107 -12.40 5.59 9.19
CA THR A 107 -10.96 5.52 9.48
C THR A 107 -10.22 6.60 8.68
N PRO A 108 -9.28 7.34 9.25
CA PRO A 108 -8.46 8.29 8.49
C PRO A 108 -7.86 7.62 7.24
N TRP A 109 -7.83 8.36 6.13
CA TRP A 109 -7.29 7.83 4.87
C TRP A 109 -5.88 7.23 5.02
N GLU A 110 -5.07 7.86 5.85
CA GLU A 110 -3.73 7.40 6.19
C GLU A 110 -3.76 5.98 6.77
N THR A 111 -4.69 5.72 7.67
CA THR A 111 -4.88 4.39 8.26
C THR A 111 -5.34 3.40 7.21
N ASP A 112 -6.35 3.75 6.41
CA ASP A 112 -6.89 2.86 5.37
C ASP A 112 -5.82 2.46 4.36
N ILE A 113 -5.01 3.41 3.88
CA ILE A 113 -4.01 3.11 2.87
C ILE A 113 -2.86 2.26 3.42
N ILE A 114 -2.46 2.46 4.68
CA ILE A 114 -1.46 1.63 5.34
C ILE A 114 -1.98 0.19 5.45
N ILE A 115 -3.22 0.00 5.92
CA ILE A 115 -3.83 -1.31 6.06
C ILE A 115 -3.96 -2.01 4.70
N GLN A 116 -4.45 -1.31 3.67
CA GLN A 116 -4.54 -1.88 2.32
C GLN A 116 -3.19 -2.30 1.76
N ASN A 117 -2.14 -1.53 2.02
CA ASN A 117 -0.80 -1.88 1.57
C ASN A 117 -0.21 -3.07 2.34
N TYR A 118 -0.55 -3.27 3.62
CA TYR A 118 -0.22 -4.51 4.34
C TYR A 118 -0.82 -5.73 3.65
N TYR A 119 -2.07 -5.65 3.19
CA TYR A 119 -2.69 -6.76 2.45
C TYR A 119 -1.97 -7.02 1.13
N GLN A 120 -1.59 -5.97 0.40
CA GLN A 120 -0.82 -6.15 -0.84
C GLN A 120 0.58 -6.73 -0.56
N TYR A 121 1.22 -6.35 0.53
CA TYR A 121 2.48 -6.93 0.96
C TYR A 121 2.36 -8.43 1.22
N TYR A 122 1.39 -8.88 2.00
CA TYR A 122 1.20 -10.30 2.25
C TYR A 122 0.77 -11.07 1.00
N ARG A 123 -0.08 -10.49 0.16
CA ARG A 123 -0.45 -11.07 -1.13
C ARG A 123 0.73 -11.21 -2.08
N ALA A 124 1.74 -10.36 -2.01
CA ALA A 124 2.93 -10.50 -2.85
C ALA A 124 3.68 -11.81 -2.59
N PHE A 125 3.65 -12.34 -1.38
CA PHE A 125 4.29 -13.63 -1.06
C PHE A 125 3.65 -14.81 -1.82
N THR A 126 2.36 -14.74 -2.13
CA THR A 126 1.67 -15.83 -2.87
C THR A 126 2.18 -15.97 -4.31
N LEU A 127 2.85 -14.94 -4.86
CA LEU A 127 3.48 -15.02 -6.19
C LEU A 127 4.60 -16.04 -6.24
N SER A 128 5.20 -16.38 -5.11
CA SER A 128 6.23 -17.44 -5.00
C SER A 128 5.66 -18.84 -5.24
N GLU A 129 4.33 -19.00 -5.15
CA GLU A 129 3.60 -20.29 -5.23
C GLU A 129 3.90 -21.29 -4.09
N ILE A 130 4.82 -20.96 -3.17
CA ILE A 130 5.12 -21.76 -1.97
C ILE A 130 4.46 -21.22 -0.70
N VAL A 131 3.74 -20.12 -0.79
CA VAL A 131 3.01 -19.47 0.31
C VAL A 131 1.53 -19.39 -0.06
N GLU A 132 0.67 -19.70 0.89
CA GLU A 132 -0.79 -19.66 0.76
C GLU A 132 -1.38 -18.52 1.58
N LEU A 133 -2.35 -17.82 1.01
CA LEU A 133 -3.19 -16.83 1.68
C LEU A 133 -4.57 -17.45 1.91
N HIS A 134 -5.04 -17.40 3.14
CA HIS A 134 -6.37 -17.83 3.56
C HIS A 134 -7.18 -16.61 3.96
N GLU A 135 -8.30 -16.37 3.26
CA GLU A 135 -9.17 -15.21 3.49
C GLU A 135 -10.47 -15.67 4.17
N ASN A 136 -10.68 -15.22 5.41
CA ASN A 136 -11.82 -15.55 6.26
C ASN A 136 -12.18 -14.39 7.20
N ALA A 137 -12.84 -14.66 8.32
CA ALA A 137 -13.06 -13.67 9.38
C ALA A 137 -11.74 -13.17 10.01
N VAL A 138 -10.69 -13.92 9.89
CA VAL A 138 -9.30 -13.53 10.11
C VAL A 138 -8.54 -14.05 8.89
N ASP A 139 -7.77 -13.21 8.23
CA ASP A 139 -6.92 -13.63 7.14
C ASP A 139 -5.57 -14.09 7.68
N TRP A 140 -4.96 -15.09 7.04
CA TRP A 140 -3.60 -15.50 7.39
C TRP A 140 -2.80 -15.98 6.19
N ILE A 141 -1.49 -15.88 6.34
CA ILE A 141 -0.52 -16.37 5.38
C ILE A 141 0.36 -17.43 6.04
N THR A 142 0.66 -18.48 5.31
CA THR A 142 1.52 -19.58 5.78
C THR A 142 2.27 -20.22 4.60
N PRO A 143 3.52 -20.67 4.79
CA PRO A 143 4.19 -21.46 3.78
C PRO A 143 3.53 -22.83 3.65
N LYS A 144 3.60 -23.44 2.47
CA LYS A 144 3.21 -24.81 2.22
C LYS A 144 4.06 -25.79 3.01
N GLU A 145 3.58 -27.00 3.18
CA GLU A 145 4.31 -28.03 3.93
C GLU A 145 5.71 -28.29 3.35
N GLY A 146 6.72 -28.15 4.20
CA GLY A 146 8.13 -28.28 3.83
C GLY A 146 8.79 -27.02 3.29
N GLU A 147 8.02 -25.97 3.03
CA GLU A 147 8.52 -24.71 2.52
C GLU A 147 8.82 -23.68 3.63
N THR A 148 9.56 -22.64 3.29
CA THR A 148 9.86 -21.52 4.19
C THR A 148 9.16 -20.26 3.72
N GLY A 149 8.79 -19.38 4.67
CA GLY A 149 8.10 -18.14 4.35
C GLY A 149 7.46 -17.52 5.59
N PRO A 150 6.74 -16.40 5.41
CA PRO A 150 6.02 -15.75 6.50
C PRO A 150 4.87 -16.62 7.01
N SER A 151 4.63 -16.56 8.32
CA SER A 151 3.53 -17.27 8.98
C SER A 151 2.92 -16.36 10.04
N LEU A 152 1.79 -15.70 9.71
CA LEU A 152 1.08 -14.81 10.61
C LEU A 152 -0.36 -14.57 10.15
N ALA A 153 -1.20 -14.10 11.08
CA ALA A 153 -2.58 -13.72 10.81
C ALA A 153 -2.74 -12.18 10.89
N PHE A 154 -3.66 -11.65 10.13
CA PHE A 154 -3.96 -10.23 10.00
C PHE A 154 -5.42 -10.03 9.58
N HIS A 155 -5.90 -8.78 9.44
CA HIS A 155 -7.27 -8.48 9.01
C HIS A 155 -8.32 -9.20 9.85
N VAL A 156 -8.40 -8.84 11.12
CA VAL A 156 -9.32 -9.47 12.07
C VAL A 156 -10.69 -8.82 11.96
N GLN A 157 -11.68 -9.57 11.44
CA GLN A 157 -13.06 -9.10 11.20
C GLN A 157 -14.07 -10.09 11.78
N LEU A 158 -14.16 -10.16 13.12
CA LEU A 158 -15.07 -11.08 13.80
C LEU A 158 -16.46 -10.48 13.92
N ASP A 159 -17.49 -11.31 13.75
CA ASP A 159 -18.89 -10.93 13.93
C ASP A 159 -19.23 -10.98 15.44
N GLU A 160 -19.66 -9.86 16.01
CA GLU A 160 -20.03 -9.75 17.44
C GLU A 160 -21.12 -10.75 17.84
N ASN A 161 -22.05 -11.09 16.94
CA ASN A 161 -23.10 -12.07 17.22
C ASN A 161 -22.62 -13.52 17.21
N ARG A 162 -21.42 -13.80 16.67
CA ARG A 162 -20.83 -15.14 16.53
C ARG A 162 -19.46 -15.24 17.18
N LEU A 163 -19.08 -14.24 17.93
CA LEU A 163 -17.72 -14.01 18.43
C LEU A 163 -17.16 -15.24 19.17
N GLU A 164 -17.89 -15.76 20.17
CA GLU A 164 -17.43 -16.89 20.97
C GLU A 164 -17.17 -18.14 20.10
N MET A 165 -18.09 -18.43 19.19
CA MET A 165 -17.95 -19.57 18.27
C MET A 165 -16.75 -19.40 17.33
N GLN A 166 -16.60 -18.23 16.71
CA GLN A 166 -15.49 -17.94 15.82
C GLN A 166 -14.13 -18.01 16.55
N LEU A 167 -14.04 -17.47 17.77
CA LEU A 167 -12.82 -17.55 18.58
C LEU A 167 -12.45 -19.00 18.92
N GLN A 168 -13.41 -19.85 19.28
CA GLN A 168 -13.16 -21.27 19.56
C GLN A 168 -12.66 -22.02 18.33
N GLU A 169 -13.24 -21.75 17.16
CA GLU A 169 -12.80 -22.31 15.88
C GLU A 169 -11.36 -21.90 15.55
N LEU A 170 -11.05 -20.60 15.69
CA LEU A 170 -9.72 -20.04 15.42
C LEU A 170 -8.66 -20.60 16.39
N ILE A 171 -8.95 -20.62 17.69
CA ILE A 171 -8.05 -21.21 18.70
C ILE A 171 -7.83 -22.70 18.44
N SER A 172 -8.85 -23.44 18.03
CA SER A 172 -8.72 -24.84 17.64
C SER A 172 -7.82 -24.99 16.43
N GLY A 173 -7.95 -24.11 15.43
CA GLY A 173 -7.07 -24.06 14.26
C GLY A 173 -5.61 -23.75 14.62
N ILE A 174 -5.37 -22.84 15.58
CA ILE A 174 -4.02 -22.54 16.08
C ILE A 174 -3.42 -23.78 16.78
N ARG A 175 -4.19 -24.44 17.64
CA ARG A 175 -3.75 -25.67 18.34
C ARG A 175 -3.45 -26.80 17.37
N ALA A 176 -4.20 -26.88 16.29
CA ALA A 176 -3.98 -27.83 15.19
C ALA A 176 -2.81 -27.42 14.27
N LYS A 177 -2.18 -26.27 14.48
CA LYS A 177 -1.11 -25.68 13.64
C LYS A 177 -1.54 -25.37 12.20
N ILE A 178 -2.83 -25.14 11.99
CA ILE A 178 -3.41 -24.71 10.71
C ILE A 178 -3.36 -23.17 10.60
N ILE A 179 -3.67 -22.50 11.71
CA ILE A 179 -3.67 -21.02 11.79
C ILE A 179 -2.42 -20.57 12.55
N PRO A 180 -1.69 -19.57 12.07
CA PRO A 180 -0.54 -19.02 12.78
C PRO A 180 -0.92 -18.48 14.16
N PRO A 181 -0.08 -18.67 15.20
CA PRO A 181 -0.35 -18.14 16.54
C PRO A 181 -0.09 -16.65 16.67
N ARG A 182 0.67 -16.03 15.74
CA ARG A 182 1.02 -14.62 15.75
C ARG A 182 0.08 -13.84 14.87
N TRP A 183 -0.54 -12.80 15.44
CA TRP A 183 -1.54 -11.96 14.79
C TRP A 183 -1.13 -10.50 14.83
N ILE A 184 -1.37 -9.78 13.75
CA ILE A 184 -1.24 -8.31 13.68
C ILE A 184 -2.64 -7.73 13.74
N ILE A 185 -2.88 -6.89 14.75
CA ILE A 185 -4.13 -6.18 14.96
C ILE A 185 -3.94 -4.74 14.49
N THR A 186 -4.73 -4.36 13.51
CA THR A 186 -4.77 -3.03 12.90
C THR A 186 -6.01 -2.27 13.38
N PRO A 187 -6.06 -0.92 13.25
CA PRO A 187 -7.18 -0.11 13.75
C PRO A 187 -8.56 -0.43 13.18
N ASP A 188 -8.65 -1.10 12.04
CA ASP A 188 -9.89 -1.55 11.41
C ASP A 188 -10.41 -2.89 11.95
N ALA A 189 -9.70 -3.51 12.90
CA ALA A 189 -10.10 -4.80 13.46
C ALA A 189 -11.44 -4.72 14.19
N THR A 190 -12.28 -5.73 13.99
CA THR A 190 -13.59 -5.84 14.65
C THR A 190 -13.69 -7.11 15.50
N PRO A 191 -14.36 -7.03 16.66
CA PRO A 191 -14.90 -5.82 17.31
C PRO A 191 -13.79 -4.87 17.81
N SER A 192 -14.11 -3.62 18.08
CA SER A 192 -13.13 -2.57 18.43
C SER A 192 -12.32 -2.86 19.72
N ASN A 193 -12.84 -3.70 20.60
CA ASN A 193 -12.19 -4.18 21.82
C ASN A 193 -11.48 -5.54 21.64
N ILE A 194 -11.18 -5.93 20.40
CA ILE A 194 -10.63 -7.26 20.05
C ILE A 194 -9.36 -7.61 20.85
N VAL A 195 -8.49 -6.63 21.12
CA VAL A 195 -7.25 -6.86 21.90
C VAL A 195 -7.57 -7.44 23.28
N SER A 196 -8.50 -6.83 24.03
CA SER A 196 -8.92 -7.32 25.34
C SER A 196 -9.55 -8.71 25.25
N ILE A 197 -10.39 -8.94 24.23
CA ILE A 197 -11.01 -10.24 24.00
C ILE A 197 -9.96 -11.31 23.73
N LEU A 198 -8.95 -11.03 22.93
CA LEU A 198 -7.86 -11.97 22.66
C LEU A 198 -7.03 -12.24 23.91
N GLU A 199 -6.74 -11.23 24.74
CA GLU A 199 -6.03 -11.40 26.02
C GLU A 199 -6.80 -12.33 26.96
N GLU A 200 -8.11 -12.17 27.09
CA GLU A 200 -9.00 -13.04 27.88
C GLU A 200 -9.02 -14.49 27.35
N ASN A 201 -8.71 -14.69 26.08
CA ASN A 201 -8.70 -15.97 25.41
C ASN A 201 -7.31 -16.59 25.20
N GLY A 202 -6.31 -16.14 25.95
CA GLY A 202 -4.97 -16.76 26.01
C GLY A 202 -3.95 -16.22 25.01
N PHE A 203 -4.24 -15.07 24.39
CA PHE A 203 -3.24 -14.33 23.62
C PHE A 203 -2.46 -13.38 24.53
N TYR A 204 -1.21 -13.12 24.16
CA TYR A 204 -0.33 -12.18 24.83
C TYR A 204 -0.03 -11.00 23.91
N ASN A 205 -0.21 -9.79 24.41
CA ASN A 205 0.14 -8.58 23.69
C ASN A 205 1.68 -8.36 23.77
N LEU A 206 2.36 -8.66 22.67
CA LEU A 206 3.81 -8.51 22.58
C LEU A 206 4.21 -7.03 22.47
N SER A 207 3.37 -6.20 21.85
CA SER A 207 3.62 -4.76 21.69
C SER A 207 3.53 -3.99 23.00
N ALA A 208 2.75 -4.47 23.99
CA ALA A 208 2.65 -3.82 25.30
C ALA A 208 3.98 -3.82 26.10
N LYS A 209 4.92 -4.70 25.77
CA LYS A 209 6.24 -4.81 26.41
C LYS A 209 7.38 -4.26 25.57
N ALA A 210 7.11 -3.92 24.31
CA ALA A 210 8.08 -3.30 23.44
C ALA A 210 8.22 -1.81 23.84
N PRO A 211 9.44 -1.26 23.89
CA PRO A 211 9.62 0.18 24.14
C PRO A 211 8.93 1.04 23.10
N ASP A 212 8.76 0.51 21.89
CA ASP A 212 7.98 1.13 20.81
C ASP A 212 7.38 0.03 19.92
N PRO A 213 6.06 -0.05 19.76
CA PRO A 213 5.45 -0.94 18.79
C PRO A 213 5.83 -0.51 17.37
N GLU A 214 5.92 -1.45 16.44
CA GLU A 214 6.15 -1.15 15.02
C GLU A 214 5.01 -0.27 14.48
N PRO A 215 5.25 1.02 14.14
CA PRO A 215 4.18 1.89 13.68
C PRO A 215 3.82 1.61 12.22
N GLY A 216 2.56 1.77 11.89
CA GLY A 216 2.14 2.04 10.53
C GLY A 216 2.51 3.47 10.16
N MET A 217 3.32 3.64 9.14
CA MET A 217 3.90 4.94 8.73
C MET A 217 3.49 5.29 7.31
N LEU A 218 3.50 6.60 7.00
CA LEU A 218 3.10 7.11 5.70
C LEU A 218 3.97 8.30 5.28
N LEU A 219 4.20 8.40 3.98
CA LEU A 219 4.80 9.56 3.31
C LEU A 219 3.93 9.96 2.12
N ARG A 220 3.55 11.22 2.02
CA ARG A 220 2.92 11.79 0.83
C ARG A 220 3.96 12.36 -0.11
N SER A 221 3.69 12.32 -1.41
CA SER A 221 4.64 12.81 -2.42
C SER A 221 5.04 14.28 -2.23
N GLU A 222 4.12 15.12 -1.77
CA GLU A 222 4.38 16.53 -1.48
C GLU A 222 5.20 16.79 -0.21
N GLU A 223 5.33 15.78 0.66
CA GLU A 223 6.11 15.85 1.91
C GLU A 223 7.50 15.24 1.76
N PHE A 224 7.78 14.63 0.60
CA PHE A 224 9.03 13.93 0.36
C PHE A 224 10.24 14.86 0.38
N GLN A 225 11.19 14.54 1.23
CA GLN A 225 12.46 15.22 1.38
C GLN A 225 13.58 14.30 0.89
N PRO A 226 14.03 14.44 -0.37
CA PRO A 226 15.05 13.55 -0.92
C PRO A 226 16.36 13.71 -0.15
N TYR A 227 16.97 12.58 0.22
CA TYR A 227 18.28 12.58 0.81
C TYR A 227 19.33 12.71 -0.30
N ILE A 228 20.12 13.77 -0.24
CA ILE A 228 21.25 14.00 -1.14
C ILE A 228 22.49 13.47 -0.44
N SER A 229 23.05 12.39 -1.00
CA SER A 229 24.32 11.85 -0.49
C SER A 229 25.46 12.84 -0.78
N PRO A 230 26.39 13.07 0.17
CA PRO A 230 27.59 13.82 -0.13
C PRO A 230 28.34 13.23 -1.34
N GLU A 231 28.95 14.10 -2.17
CA GLU A 231 29.59 13.71 -3.44
C GLU A 231 30.72 12.64 -3.27
N ASP A 232 31.32 12.53 -2.09
CA ASP A 232 32.38 11.59 -1.78
C ASP A 232 31.88 10.20 -1.31
N THR A 233 30.56 9.94 -1.28
CA THR A 233 30.07 8.63 -0.85
C THR A 233 30.04 7.64 -2.01
N ALA A 234 30.83 6.57 -1.89
CA ALA A 234 30.90 5.46 -2.87
C ALA A 234 29.66 4.53 -2.83
N ILE A 235 28.45 5.09 -2.51
CA ILE A 235 27.20 4.33 -2.46
C ILE A 235 26.55 4.35 -3.83
N ILE A 236 26.39 3.19 -4.45
CA ILE A 236 25.70 3.01 -5.73
C ILE A 236 24.38 2.32 -5.45
N CYS A 237 23.26 2.98 -5.80
CA CYS A 237 21.92 2.43 -5.69
C CYS A 237 21.38 2.04 -7.06
N ARG A 238 20.87 0.82 -7.19
CA ARG A 238 20.28 0.32 -8.45
C ARG A 238 19.06 -0.57 -8.22
N THR A 239 18.29 -0.75 -9.26
CA THR A 239 17.23 -1.76 -9.32
C THR A 239 17.83 -3.11 -9.71
N VAL A 240 17.29 -4.17 -9.12
CA VAL A 240 17.65 -5.57 -9.41
C VAL A 240 16.81 -6.04 -10.60
N GLN A 241 17.45 -6.63 -11.60
CA GLN A 241 16.80 -7.06 -12.83
C GLN A 241 17.13 -8.51 -13.22
N THR A 242 18.25 -9.07 -12.76
CA THR A 242 18.67 -10.44 -13.09
C THR A 242 18.50 -11.38 -11.91
N ARG A 243 18.51 -12.70 -12.19
CA ARG A 243 18.44 -13.74 -11.14
C ARG A 243 19.66 -13.71 -10.23
N GLU A 244 20.82 -13.44 -10.78
CA GLU A 244 22.09 -13.35 -10.04
C GLU A 244 22.04 -12.18 -9.06
N GLU A 245 21.60 -11.01 -9.52
CA GLU A 245 21.41 -9.84 -8.66
C GLU A 245 20.36 -10.08 -7.58
N PHE A 246 19.26 -10.76 -7.93
CA PHE A 246 18.21 -11.10 -6.98
C PHE A 246 18.71 -12.09 -5.92
N SER A 247 19.53 -13.07 -6.29
CA SER A 247 20.15 -13.97 -5.32
C SER A 247 21.00 -13.22 -4.31
N VAL A 248 21.80 -12.25 -4.77
CA VAL A 248 22.61 -11.39 -3.88
C VAL A 248 21.71 -10.56 -2.96
N TRP A 249 20.61 -10.01 -3.49
CA TRP A 249 19.64 -9.26 -2.70
C TRP A 249 19.00 -10.14 -1.61
N VAL A 250 18.62 -11.37 -1.95
CA VAL A 250 18.06 -12.36 -1.01
C VAL A 250 19.02 -12.68 0.12
N ASP A 251 20.31 -12.87 -0.19
CA ASP A 251 21.34 -13.15 0.82
C ASP A 251 21.46 -11.98 1.81
N VAL A 252 21.44 -10.75 1.33
CA VAL A 252 21.51 -9.56 2.20
C VAL A 252 20.25 -9.44 3.06
N VAL A 253 19.04 -9.62 2.48
CA VAL A 253 17.77 -9.56 3.23
C VAL A 253 17.72 -10.63 4.32
N ASN A 254 17.98 -11.87 3.96
CA ASN A 254 17.95 -12.98 4.91
C ASN A 254 18.94 -12.79 6.04
N THR A 255 20.15 -12.29 5.73
CA THR A 255 21.18 -12.04 6.74
C THR A 255 20.85 -10.83 7.62
N ALA A 256 20.47 -9.70 7.02
CA ALA A 256 20.40 -8.42 7.72
C ALA A 256 19.04 -8.15 8.39
N LEU A 257 17.95 -8.70 7.84
CA LEU A 257 16.58 -8.46 8.31
C LEU A 257 16.04 -9.64 9.12
N HIS A 258 16.16 -10.84 8.59
CA HIS A 258 15.51 -12.01 9.17
C HIS A 258 16.40 -12.82 10.09
N GLY A 259 17.70 -12.90 9.81
CA GLY A 259 18.65 -13.77 10.53
C GLY A 259 18.47 -15.25 10.20
N TRP A 260 17.63 -15.59 9.21
CA TRP A 260 17.35 -16.94 8.70
C TRP A 260 16.85 -16.89 7.25
N ALA A 261 16.89 -18.01 6.55
CA ALA A 261 16.46 -18.11 5.15
C ALA A 261 14.92 -18.07 5.03
N MET A 262 14.34 -16.88 5.12
CA MET A 262 12.90 -16.67 4.97
C MET A 262 12.49 -16.59 3.50
N ILE A 263 13.33 -16.00 2.65
CA ILE A 263 13.11 -15.82 1.21
C ILE A 263 14.14 -16.66 0.47
N ASP A 264 13.74 -17.42 -0.52
CA ASP A 264 14.65 -18.09 -1.44
C ASP A 264 14.62 -17.44 -2.83
N ALA A 265 15.76 -17.45 -3.51
CA ALA A 265 15.90 -16.76 -4.79
C ALA A 265 15.17 -17.46 -5.94
N GLU A 266 14.89 -18.76 -5.84
CA GLU A 266 14.26 -19.52 -6.92
C GLU A 266 12.77 -19.18 -7.04
N HIS A 267 12.03 -19.32 -5.95
CA HIS A 267 10.59 -19.11 -5.94
C HIS A 267 10.20 -17.64 -5.97
N TYR A 268 10.94 -16.79 -5.23
CA TYR A 268 10.59 -15.37 -5.12
C TYR A 268 11.08 -14.50 -6.27
N TYR A 269 11.88 -15.02 -7.20
CA TYR A 269 12.26 -14.26 -8.41
C TYR A 269 11.04 -13.88 -9.27
N LYS A 270 9.92 -14.54 -9.10
CA LYS A 270 8.62 -14.14 -9.69
C LYS A 270 8.18 -12.72 -9.34
N TRP A 271 8.65 -12.17 -8.24
CA TRP A 271 8.42 -10.76 -7.91
C TRP A 271 8.99 -9.83 -8.99
N VAL A 272 10.19 -10.13 -9.46
CA VAL A 272 10.87 -9.37 -10.54
C VAL A 272 10.22 -9.67 -11.88
N GLU A 273 9.99 -10.95 -12.20
CA GLU A 273 9.41 -11.39 -13.48
C GLU A 273 8.02 -10.79 -13.73
N THR A 274 7.20 -10.69 -12.71
CA THR A 274 5.84 -10.13 -12.82
C THR A 274 5.80 -8.61 -12.80
N GLY A 275 6.89 -7.94 -12.42
CA GLY A 275 6.94 -6.49 -12.19
C GLY A 275 6.05 -5.99 -11.05
N ARG A 276 5.53 -6.89 -10.20
CA ARG A 276 4.68 -6.54 -9.05
C ARG A 276 5.47 -5.95 -7.90
N VAL A 277 6.72 -6.38 -7.75
CA VAL A 277 7.63 -5.91 -6.73
C VAL A 277 8.87 -5.35 -7.42
N SER A 278 9.19 -4.10 -7.16
CA SER A 278 10.44 -3.50 -7.62
C SER A 278 11.49 -3.67 -6.54
N ILE A 279 12.61 -4.24 -6.91
CA ILE A 279 13.70 -4.62 -5.99
C ILE A 279 14.85 -3.64 -6.13
N TYR A 280 15.37 -3.15 -5.01
CA TYR A 280 16.45 -2.17 -4.95
C TYR A 280 17.60 -2.67 -4.08
N MET A 281 18.83 -2.33 -4.49
CA MET A 281 20.05 -2.70 -3.80
C MET A 281 21.02 -1.53 -3.76
N ALA A 282 21.71 -1.34 -2.64
CA ALA A 282 22.82 -0.41 -2.52
C ALA A 282 24.14 -1.16 -2.33
N GLU A 283 25.16 -0.69 -3.03
CA GLU A 283 26.52 -1.22 -3.00
C GLU A 283 27.49 -0.18 -2.44
N ILE A 284 28.47 -0.65 -1.69
CA ILE A 284 29.66 0.11 -1.26
C ILE A 284 30.88 -0.64 -1.76
N CYS A 285 31.73 0.00 -2.55
CA CYS A 285 32.93 -0.60 -3.14
C CYS A 285 32.66 -1.92 -3.87
N GLY A 286 31.52 -2.03 -4.57
CA GLY A 286 31.11 -3.23 -5.31
C GLY A 286 30.52 -4.36 -4.46
N THR A 287 30.35 -4.15 -3.15
CA THR A 287 29.69 -5.10 -2.26
C THR A 287 28.25 -4.67 -1.98
N ALA A 288 27.29 -5.55 -2.21
CA ALA A 288 25.89 -5.31 -1.87
C ALA A 288 25.73 -5.29 -0.34
N VAL A 289 25.20 -4.19 0.19
CA VAL A 289 25.20 -3.94 1.64
C VAL A 289 23.82 -3.56 2.21
N SER A 290 22.93 -3.09 1.36
CA SER A 290 21.59 -2.66 1.79
C SER A 290 20.53 -2.99 0.74
N THR A 291 19.33 -3.28 1.19
CA THR A 291 18.19 -3.71 0.38
C THR A 291 16.97 -2.83 0.62
N ALA A 292 16.09 -2.79 -0.35
CA ALA A 292 14.73 -2.30 -0.25
C ALA A 292 13.89 -2.96 -1.35
N ALA A 293 12.57 -2.99 -1.16
CA ALA A 293 11.62 -3.35 -2.20
C ALA A 293 10.42 -2.42 -2.14
N THR A 294 9.72 -2.27 -3.26
CA THR A 294 8.47 -1.51 -3.30
C THR A 294 7.37 -2.34 -3.94
N ILE A 295 6.17 -2.27 -3.38
CA ILE A 295 4.98 -2.96 -3.88
C ILE A 295 3.94 -1.91 -4.22
N ARG A 296 3.58 -1.80 -5.50
CA ARG A 296 2.63 -0.80 -5.97
C ARG A 296 1.19 -1.25 -5.79
N ASN A 297 0.36 -0.36 -5.28
CA ASN A 297 -1.08 -0.52 -5.12
C ASN A 297 -1.80 0.71 -5.70
N GLY A 298 -2.04 0.72 -7.00
CA GLY A 298 -2.63 1.86 -7.71
C GLY A 298 -1.79 3.13 -7.61
N ARG A 299 -2.30 4.15 -6.92
CA ARG A 299 -1.61 5.43 -6.67
C ARG A 299 -0.87 5.45 -5.33
N ALA A 300 -0.85 4.35 -4.62
CA ALA A 300 -0.04 4.14 -3.43
C ALA A 300 0.99 3.04 -3.67
N ALA A 301 1.96 2.94 -2.77
CA ALA A 301 2.91 1.85 -2.73
C ALA A 301 3.33 1.59 -1.28
N SER A 302 3.93 0.44 -1.02
CA SER A 302 4.66 0.20 0.23
C SER A 302 6.16 0.11 -0.03
N LEU A 303 6.95 0.47 0.99
CA LEU A 303 8.41 0.33 1.02
C LEU A 303 8.75 -0.76 2.03
N GLU A 304 9.29 -1.86 1.55
CA GLU A 304 9.47 -3.11 2.28
C GLU A 304 10.93 -3.57 2.24
N PHE A 305 11.28 -4.56 3.07
CA PHE A 305 12.58 -5.23 3.08
C PHE A 305 13.77 -4.28 3.18
N VAL A 306 13.60 -3.16 3.88
CA VAL A 306 14.70 -2.23 4.12
C VAL A 306 15.63 -2.83 5.16
N SER A 307 16.82 -3.19 4.72
CA SER A 307 17.82 -3.76 5.60
C SER A 307 19.24 -3.30 5.24
N THR A 308 20.16 -3.44 6.16
CA THR A 308 21.59 -3.16 5.95
C THR A 308 22.42 -4.11 6.78
N LEU A 309 23.41 -4.73 6.17
CA LEU A 309 24.39 -5.59 6.84
C LEU A 309 25.01 -4.86 8.02
N LEU A 310 25.20 -5.56 9.14
CA LEU A 310 25.59 -4.97 10.42
C LEU A 310 26.85 -4.11 10.33
N GLU A 311 27.87 -4.60 9.64
CA GLU A 311 29.17 -3.94 9.44
C GLU A 311 29.11 -2.68 8.56
N TYR A 312 28.01 -2.51 7.79
CA TYR A 312 27.80 -1.36 6.91
C TYR A 312 26.72 -0.38 7.44
N ARG A 313 26.19 -0.64 8.64
CA ARG A 313 25.24 0.28 9.28
C ARG A 313 25.90 1.63 9.57
N ARG A 314 25.07 2.68 9.67
CA ARG A 314 25.47 4.09 9.90
C ARG A 314 26.31 4.71 8.78
N GLN A 315 26.50 4.04 7.65
CA GLN A 315 27.20 4.57 6.47
C GLN A 315 26.24 5.20 5.44
N LYS A 316 24.97 5.43 5.81
CA LYS A 316 23.95 6.10 4.98
C LYS A 316 23.39 5.24 3.84
N ALA A 317 23.78 3.97 3.67
CA ALA A 317 23.31 3.11 2.57
C ALA A 317 21.78 3.00 2.52
N ALA A 318 21.12 2.70 3.65
CA ALA A 318 19.66 2.57 3.71
C ALA A 318 18.92 3.84 3.30
N ILE A 319 19.29 5.01 3.88
CA ILE A 319 18.57 6.26 3.58
C ILE A 319 18.79 6.70 2.13
N THR A 320 19.98 6.49 1.56
CA THR A 320 20.26 6.75 0.14
C THR A 320 19.41 5.86 -0.76
N LEU A 321 19.33 4.57 -0.43
CA LEU A 321 18.53 3.59 -1.18
C LEU A 321 17.03 3.87 -1.09
N CYS A 322 16.51 4.13 0.12
CA CYS A 322 15.11 4.50 0.32
C CYS A 322 14.76 5.79 -0.43
N SER A 323 15.64 6.80 -0.38
CA SER A 323 15.43 8.07 -1.11
C SER A 323 15.32 7.84 -2.61
N LYS A 324 16.16 6.95 -3.19
CA LYS A 324 16.05 6.57 -4.61
C LYS A 324 14.72 5.86 -4.90
N ALA A 325 14.37 4.83 -4.13
CA ALA A 325 13.15 4.06 -4.35
C ALA A 325 11.89 4.94 -4.26
N LEU A 326 11.85 5.87 -3.29
CA LEU A 326 10.77 6.83 -3.13
C LEU A 326 10.71 7.82 -4.30
N ALA A 327 11.87 8.35 -4.74
CA ALA A 327 11.93 9.24 -5.88
C ALA A 327 11.41 8.57 -7.17
N ASP A 328 11.79 7.33 -7.42
CA ASP A 328 11.32 6.55 -8.56
C ASP A 328 9.78 6.38 -8.51
N LEU A 329 9.22 5.99 -7.35
CA LEU A 329 7.78 5.84 -7.16
C LEU A 329 7.01 7.14 -7.41
N PHE A 330 7.48 8.26 -6.86
CA PHE A 330 6.81 9.55 -7.03
C PHE A 330 6.93 10.08 -8.45
N ALA A 331 8.06 9.84 -9.13
CA ALA A 331 8.22 10.14 -10.57
C ALA A 331 7.22 9.35 -11.42
N ASP A 332 6.88 8.12 -11.03
CA ASP A 332 5.88 7.25 -11.67
C ASP A 332 4.43 7.57 -11.25
N GLY A 333 4.21 8.67 -10.52
CA GLY A 333 2.88 9.16 -10.16
C GLY A 333 2.23 8.47 -8.97
N VAL A 334 3.01 7.80 -8.11
CA VAL A 334 2.57 7.39 -6.77
C VAL A 334 2.34 8.64 -5.92
N GLU A 335 1.27 8.67 -5.15
CA GLU A 335 0.89 9.83 -4.31
C GLU A 335 1.23 9.61 -2.84
N ALA A 336 1.29 8.36 -2.40
CA ALA A 336 1.62 8.01 -1.03
C ALA A 336 2.38 6.68 -0.95
N VAL A 337 3.36 6.65 -0.06
CA VAL A 337 4.12 5.44 0.26
C VAL A 337 3.96 5.12 1.74
N THR A 338 3.68 3.86 2.05
CA THR A 338 3.55 3.35 3.41
C THR A 338 4.71 2.44 3.75
N LEU A 339 4.99 2.31 5.02
CA LEU A 339 5.95 1.35 5.54
C LEU A 339 5.64 1.01 7.00
N SER A 340 6.22 -0.07 7.48
CA SER A 340 6.32 -0.38 8.90
C SER A 340 7.80 -0.55 9.26
N GLY A 341 8.21 -0.02 10.37
CA GLY A 341 9.61 -0.09 10.79
C GLY A 341 9.73 -0.34 12.27
N ALA A 342 10.69 -1.20 12.68
CA ALA A 342 11.06 -1.28 14.08
C ALA A 342 11.45 0.12 14.59
N SER A 343 11.06 0.45 15.82
CA SER A 343 11.20 1.79 16.41
C SER A 343 12.62 2.37 16.32
N GLU A 344 13.63 1.51 16.43
CA GLU A 344 15.04 1.93 16.29
C GLU A 344 15.41 2.35 14.85
N ALA A 345 14.58 2.02 13.86
CA ALA A 345 14.82 2.28 12.44
C ALA A 345 14.00 3.46 11.88
N THR A 346 13.14 4.13 12.66
CA THR A 346 12.24 5.19 12.17
C THR A 346 12.97 6.49 11.80
N ALA A 347 14.02 6.86 12.53
CA ALA A 347 14.75 8.11 12.34
C ALA A 347 15.28 8.39 10.92
N PRO A 348 15.75 7.41 10.13
CA PRO A 348 16.06 7.60 8.72
C PRO A 348 14.84 7.94 7.86
N TYR A 349 13.67 7.35 8.14
CA TYR A 349 12.45 7.57 7.40
C TYR A 349 11.85 8.96 7.69
N GLU A 350 11.88 9.40 8.94
CA GLU A 350 11.44 10.75 9.34
C GLU A 350 12.22 11.84 8.60
N LYS A 351 13.51 11.62 8.32
CA LYS A 351 14.34 12.55 7.51
C LYS A 351 13.91 12.62 6.05
N LEU A 352 13.19 11.63 5.56
CA LEU A 352 12.61 11.62 4.22
C LEU A 352 11.20 12.21 4.18
N GLY A 353 10.66 12.62 5.35
CA GLY A 353 9.32 13.17 5.50
C GLY A 353 8.25 12.14 5.95
N VAL A 354 8.65 10.91 6.22
CA VAL A 354 7.72 9.86 6.69
C VAL A 354 7.27 10.17 8.12
N HIS A 355 6.00 9.95 8.40
CA HIS A 355 5.44 10.12 9.75
C HIS A 355 4.65 8.88 10.19
N SER A 356 4.60 8.66 11.51
CA SER A 356 3.83 7.58 12.13
C SER A 356 2.35 7.94 12.23
N CYS A 357 1.46 6.99 11.90
CA CYS A 357 0.02 7.17 11.94
C CYS A 357 -0.65 6.42 13.10
N PHE A 358 -0.24 5.19 13.34
CA PHE A 358 -0.76 4.36 14.43
C PHE A 358 0.24 3.25 14.81
N PRO A 359 0.20 2.74 16.05
CA PRO A 359 0.96 1.56 16.42
C PRO A 359 0.26 0.28 15.92
N ASN A 360 1.03 -0.68 15.41
CA ASN A 360 0.54 -2.04 15.21
C ASN A 360 0.56 -2.79 16.54
N ILE A 361 -0.45 -3.59 16.79
CA ILE A 361 -0.52 -4.45 17.98
C ILE A 361 -0.24 -5.89 17.55
N ILE A 362 0.83 -6.45 18.08
CA ILE A 362 1.20 -7.84 17.82
C ILE A 362 0.72 -8.71 18.98
N MET A 363 -0.17 -9.65 18.68
CA MET A 363 -0.71 -10.64 19.61
C MET A 363 -0.13 -12.01 19.29
N GLU A 364 0.14 -12.82 20.31
CA GLU A 364 0.62 -14.19 20.12
C GLU A 364 -0.13 -15.15 21.06
N TYR A 365 -0.76 -16.17 20.48
CA TYR A 365 -1.39 -17.23 21.26
C TYR A 365 -0.33 -18.17 21.82
N LYS A 366 -0.33 -18.39 23.13
CA LYS A 366 0.53 -19.39 23.78
C LYS A 366 -0.34 -20.49 24.36
N SER A 367 -0.19 -21.68 23.83
CA SER A 367 -0.81 -22.86 24.43
C SER A 367 -0.38 -22.96 25.91
N GLN A 368 -1.34 -22.98 26.80
CA GLN A 368 -1.06 -23.37 28.19
C GLN A 368 -0.70 -24.86 28.14
N ASN A 369 0.57 -25.19 28.36
CA ASN A 369 1.03 -26.57 28.57
C ASN A 369 0.49 -27.10 29.89
#